data_ed505d4f2f193916311dde467738ab0a
#
_entry.id   ed505d4f2f193916311dde467738ab0a
#
_cell.length_a   1.000
_cell.length_b   1.000
_cell.length_c   1.000
_cell.angle_alpha   90.00
_cell.angle_beta   90.00
_cell.angle_gamma   90.00
#
_symmetry.space_group_name_H-M   'P 1'
#
loop_
_entity.id
_entity.type
_entity.pdbx_description
1 polymer ?
#
loop_
_entity_poly.entity_id
_entity_poly.type
_entity_poly.pdbx_seq_one_letter_code
_entity_poly.pdbx_strand_id
1 'polypeptide(L)'
;MIVFTDLDGTLLDERGELGPAREALERLRALGVPVVPVTAKTRKEVEALGLEPPFIVENGGGLYLPRDWPVRAGRPKGGYRVVSLAWPYRKVRARLREAEALAGRPILGYGDLTAEAVARLTGLSREAARRAKAREYDETLVLCPEEVEA
;
A
#
# COMPACT_ATOMS: atom_id res chain seq x y z
N MET A 1 -15.51 -5.36 -19.20
CA MET A 1 -15.84 -5.07 -17.78
C MET A 1 -14.53 -5.10 -16.99
N ILE A 2 -14.35 -4.21 -16.03
CA ILE A 2 -13.23 -4.21 -15.06
C ILE A 2 -13.86 -4.12 -13.68
N VAL A 3 -13.35 -4.87 -12.71
CA VAL A 3 -13.80 -4.83 -11.32
C VAL A 3 -12.75 -4.11 -10.48
N PHE A 4 -13.16 -3.06 -9.76
CA PHE A 4 -12.34 -2.41 -8.74
C PHE A 4 -12.84 -2.85 -7.37
N THR A 5 -11.93 -3.18 -6.46
CA THR A 5 -12.28 -3.70 -5.13
C THR A 5 -11.26 -3.27 -4.09
N ASP A 6 -11.71 -3.01 -2.87
CA ASP A 6 -10.83 -2.85 -1.73
C ASP A 6 -10.27 -4.20 -1.28
N LEU A 7 -9.25 -4.18 -0.44
CA LEU A 7 -8.63 -5.36 0.16
C LEU A 7 -9.13 -5.57 1.58
N ASP A 8 -8.86 -4.65 2.49
CA ASP A 8 -9.14 -4.82 3.92
C ASP A 8 -10.65 -4.78 4.20
N GLY A 9 -11.18 -5.85 4.79
CA GLY A 9 -12.63 -5.96 5.05
C GLY A 9 -13.47 -6.23 3.80
N THR A 10 -12.86 -6.51 2.64
CA THR A 10 -13.55 -6.85 1.38
C THR A 10 -13.01 -8.16 0.81
N LEU A 11 -11.81 -8.17 0.25
CA LEU A 11 -11.16 -9.40 -0.26
C LEU A 11 -10.36 -10.13 0.81
N LEU A 12 -9.89 -9.42 1.82
CA LEU A 12 -9.15 -9.99 2.95
C LEU A 12 -10.09 -10.27 4.12
N ASP A 13 -9.91 -11.42 4.72
CA ASP A 13 -10.57 -11.80 5.96
C ASP A 13 -9.95 -11.08 7.17
N GLU A 14 -10.45 -11.36 8.37
CA GLU A 14 -9.97 -10.80 9.64
C GLU A 14 -8.49 -11.13 9.94
N ARG A 15 -7.94 -12.15 9.28
CA ARG A 15 -6.52 -12.54 9.38
C ARG A 15 -5.64 -11.84 8.37
N GLY A 16 -6.24 -11.06 7.45
CA GLY A 16 -5.55 -10.40 6.36
C GLY A 16 -5.19 -11.36 5.21
N GLU A 17 -5.93 -12.44 5.05
CA GLU A 17 -5.72 -13.45 4.00
C GLU A 17 -6.85 -13.39 2.96
N LEU A 18 -6.55 -13.76 1.73
CA LEU A 18 -7.54 -13.79 0.63
C LEU A 18 -8.64 -14.84 0.83
N GLY A 19 -8.41 -15.88 1.65
CA GLY A 19 -9.41 -16.86 2.04
C GLY A 19 -10.37 -17.26 0.90
N PRO A 20 -11.69 -17.18 1.14
CA PRO A 20 -12.72 -17.53 0.15
C PRO A 20 -12.69 -16.64 -1.13
N ALA A 21 -12.18 -15.41 -1.04
CA ALA A 21 -12.11 -14.50 -2.19
C ALA A 21 -11.17 -15.02 -3.29
N ARG A 22 -10.22 -15.88 -2.96
CA ARG A 22 -9.27 -16.47 -3.93
C ARG A 22 -10.01 -17.19 -5.06
N GLU A 23 -10.99 -18.02 -4.75
CA GLU A 23 -11.77 -18.74 -5.75
C GLU A 23 -12.52 -17.76 -6.69
N ALA A 24 -13.12 -16.72 -6.12
CA ALA A 24 -13.82 -15.70 -6.91
C ALA A 24 -12.87 -14.96 -7.86
N LEU A 25 -11.66 -14.61 -7.38
CA LEU A 25 -10.62 -13.98 -8.21
C LEU A 25 -10.17 -14.89 -9.35
N GLU A 26 -9.97 -16.18 -9.09
CA GLU A 26 -9.59 -17.16 -10.10
C GLU A 26 -10.70 -17.34 -11.17
N ARG A 27 -11.96 -17.35 -10.76
CA ARG A 27 -13.11 -17.42 -11.68
C ARG A 27 -13.20 -16.18 -12.56
N LEU A 28 -13.03 -14.98 -12.01
CA LEU A 28 -13.02 -13.74 -12.78
C LEU A 28 -11.84 -13.71 -13.77
N ARG A 29 -10.67 -14.16 -13.33
CA ARG A 29 -9.49 -14.30 -14.19
C ARG A 29 -9.77 -15.25 -15.36
N ALA A 30 -10.37 -16.41 -15.11
CA ALA A 30 -10.74 -17.38 -16.15
C ALA A 30 -11.74 -16.81 -17.16
N LEU A 31 -12.59 -15.89 -16.76
CA LEU A 31 -13.53 -15.16 -17.60
C LEU A 31 -12.90 -13.97 -18.34
N GLY A 32 -11.60 -13.73 -18.18
CA GLY A 32 -10.92 -12.58 -18.77
C GLY A 32 -11.36 -11.22 -18.18
N VAL A 33 -11.92 -11.23 -16.98
CA VAL A 33 -12.35 -10.00 -16.27
C VAL A 33 -11.23 -9.52 -15.36
N PRO A 34 -10.56 -8.40 -15.67
CA PRO A 34 -9.55 -7.83 -14.80
C PRO A 34 -10.15 -7.39 -13.47
N VAL A 35 -9.49 -7.75 -12.37
CA VAL A 35 -9.78 -7.26 -11.03
C VAL A 35 -8.63 -6.36 -10.60
N VAL A 36 -8.95 -5.15 -10.18
CA VAL A 36 -7.99 -4.11 -9.77
C VAL A 36 -8.18 -3.85 -8.28
N PRO A 37 -7.33 -4.42 -7.41
CA PRO A 37 -7.30 -4.02 -6.01
C PRO A 37 -6.97 -2.54 -5.86
N VAL A 38 -7.71 -1.85 -4.98
CA VAL A 38 -7.50 -0.44 -4.62
C VAL A 38 -7.34 -0.39 -3.10
N THR A 39 -6.17 0.01 -2.62
CA THR A 39 -5.86 -0.15 -1.19
C THR A 39 -4.96 0.95 -0.64
N ALA A 40 -5.01 1.16 0.68
CA ALA A 40 -4.05 1.95 1.44
C ALA A 40 -2.69 1.23 1.64
N LYS A 41 -2.63 -0.08 1.37
CA LYS A 41 -1.40 -0.88 1.49
C LYS A 41 -0.34 -0.44 0.49
N THR A 42 0.91 -0.71 0.84
CA THR A 42 2.05 -0.54 -0.06
C THR A 42 2.05 -1.62 -1.15
N ARG A 43 2.78 -1.38 -2.23
CA ARG A 43 3.04 -2.39 -3.26
C ARG A 43 3.61 -3.68 -2.67
N LYS A 44 4.54 -3.56 -1.71
CA LYS A 44 5.17 -4.73 -1.07
C LYS A 44 4.19 -5.59 -0.27
N GLU A 45 3.19 -4.97 0.33
CA GLU A 45 2.12 -5.70 1.01
C GLU A 45 1.23 -6.44 0.00
N VAL A 46 0.85 -5.77 -1.08
CA VAL A 46 0.02 -6.38 -2.15
C VAL A 46 0.73 -7.55 -2.82
N GLU A 47 2.02 -7.40 -3.14
CA GLU A 47 2.86 -8.49 -3.69
C GLU A 47 2.94 -9.69 -2.74
N ALA A 48 3.03 -9.44 -1.43
CA ALA A 48 3.10 -10.50 -0.41
C ALA A 48 1.80 -11.31 -0.28
N LEU A 49 0.66 -10.76 -0.70
CA LEU A 49 -0.61 -11.48 -0.81
C LEU A 49 -0.68 -12.41 -2.04
N GLY A 50 0.33 -12.37 -2.90
CA GLY A 50 0.35 -13.10 -4.17
C GLY A 50 -0.56 -12.49 -5.23
N LEU A 51 -0.92 -11.22 -5.09
CA LEU A 51 -1.70 -10.49 -6.08
C LEU A 51 -0.78 -9.93 -7.17
N GLU A 52 -1.19 -10.15 -8.41
CA GLU A 52 -0.50 -9.63 -9.59
C GLU A 52 -1.18 -8.32 -10.08
N PRO A 53 -0.45 -7.46 -10.81
CA PRO A 53 -1.04 -6.25 -11.37
C PRO A 53 -2.15 -6.60 -12.40
N PRO A 54 -3.13 -5.71 -12.62
CA PRO A 54 -3.13 -4.32 -12.16
C PRO A 54 -3.56 -4.15 -10.70
N PHE A 55 -2.97 -3.18 -9.98
CA PHE A 55 -3.42 -2.76 -8.66
C PHE A 55 -3.10 -1.29 -8.39
N ILE A 56 -3.89 -0.67 -7.52
CA ILE A 56 -3.73 0.72 -7.08
C ILE A 56 -3.40 0.70 -5.59
N VAL A 57 -2.30 1.34 -5.21
CA VAL A 57 -1.74 1.30 -3.85
C VAL A 57 -1.64 2.69 -3.24
N GLU A 58 -1.44 2.70 -1.91
CA GLU A 58 -1.17 3.91 -1.15
C GLU A 58 -2.20 5.00 -1.45
N ASN A 59 -3.49 4.66 -1.23
CA ASN A 59 -4.62 5.58 -1.38
C ASN A 59 -4.71 6.24 -2.76
N GLY A 60 -4.33 5.53 -3.82
CA GLY A 60 -4.33 6.06 -5.19
C GLY A 60 -3.00 6.68 -5.61
N GLY A 61 -1.96 6.63 -4.77
CA GLY A 61 -0.66 7.21 -5.07
C GLY A 61 0.06 6.58 -6.25
N GLY A 62 -0.08 5.27 -6.42
CA GLY A 62 0.53 4.52 -7.52
C GLY A 62 -0.40 3.50 -8.16
N LEU A 63 -0.50 3.55 -9.48
CA LEU A 63 -1.14 2.50 -10.29
C LEU A 63 -0.03 1.65 -10.91
N TYR A 64 -0.03 0.36 -10.63
CA TYR A 64 0.89 -0.63 -11.16
C TYR A 64 0.18 -1.49 -12.21
N LEU A 65 0.70 -1.50 -13.41
CA LEU A 65 0.16 -2.23 -14.56
C LEU A 65 1.13 -3.34 -14.99
N PRO A 66 0.64 -4.47 -15.54
CA PRO A 66 1.48 -5.39 -16.27
C PRO A 66 2.23 -4.68 -17.39
N ARG A 67 3.41 -5.15 -17.78
CA ARG A 67 4.19 -4.55 -18.87
C ARG A 67 3.46 -4.56 -20.21
N ASP A 68 2.69 -5.58 -20.46
CA ASP A 68 1.92 -5.85 -21.68
C ASP A 68 0.49 -5.31 -21.63
N TRP A 69 0.16 -4.50 -20.59
CA TRP A 69 -1.16 -3.89 -20.48
C TRP A 69 -1.50 -3.07 -21.74
N PRO A 70 -2.73 -3.19 -22.29
CA PRO A 70 -3.09 -2.58 -23.58
C PRO A 70 -2.91 -1.06 -23.61
N VAL A 71 -3.12 -0.38 -22.47
CA VAL A 71 -2.94 1.07 -22.35
C VAL A 71 -1.48 1.40 -22.08
N ARG A 72 -0.85 2.16 -22.96
CA ARG A 72 0.53 2.61 -22.82
C ARG A 72 0.62 3.82 -21.87
N ALA A 73 0.28 3.62 -20.60
CA ALA A 73 0.42 4.62 -19.55
C ALA A 73 1.62 4.31 -18.64
N GLY A 74 2.15 5.34 -18.00
CA GLY A 74 3.20 5.21 -16.98
C GLY A 74 4.59 4.91 -17.52
N ARG A 75 5.54 4.79 -16.58
CA ARG A 75 6.96 4.53 -16.86
C ARG A 75 7.32 3.10 -16.51
N PRO A 76 8.22 2.42 -17.23
CA PRO A 76 8.74 1.12 -16.83
C PRO A 76 9.46 1.22 -15.47
N LYS A 77 9.15 0.29 -14.56
CA LYS A 77 9.80 0.16 -13.25
C LYS A 77 9.81 -1.32 -12.85
N GLY A 78 10.97 -1.96 -12.91
CA GLY A 78 11.06 -3.40 -12.67
C GLY A 78 10.16 -4.22 -13.60
N GLY A 79 9.33 -5.10 -13.06
CA GLY A 79 8.34 -5.91 -13.79
C GLY A 79 7.07 -5.17 -14.22
N TYR A 80 6.94 -3.88 -13.91
CA TYR A 80 5.71 -3.10 -14.05
C TYR A 80 5.82 -1.95 -15.04
N ARG A 81 4.67 -1.39 -15.40
CA ARG A 81 4.53 0.02 -15.80
C ARG A 81 3.84 0.74 -14.65
N VAL A 82 4.39 1.87 -14.20
CA VAL A 82 3.89 2.61 -13.03
C VAL A 82 3.41 3.99 -13.43
N VAL A 83 2.17 4.29 -13.10
CA VAL A 83 1.61 5.64 -13.15
C VAL A 83 1.63 6.21 -11.74
N SER A 84 2.50 7.21 -11.50
CA SER A 84 2.58 7.90 -10.23
C SER A 84 1.61 9.07 -10.24
N LEU A 85 0.59 9.03 -9.39
CA LEU A 85 -0.47 10.04 -9.28
C LEU A 85 -0.26 10.99 -8.10
N ALA A 86 0.58 10.58 -7.14
CA ALA A 86 0.94 11.37 -5.97
C ALA A 86 2.41 11.81 -6.01
N TRP A 87 2.79 12.59 -5.01
CA TRP A 87 4.19 12.96 -4.80
C TRP A 87 5.03 11.75 -4.42
N PRO A 88 6.32 11.71 -4.81
CA PRO A 88 7.22 10.67 -4.32
C PRO A 88 7.38 10.80 -2.80
N TYR A 89 7.53 9.66 -2.12
CA TYR A 89 7.57 9.57 -0.64
C TYR A 89 8.54 10.57 0.01
N ARG A 90 9.73 10.78 -0.57
CA ARG A 90 10.69 11.79 -0.07
C ARG A 90 10.09 13.20 0.03
N LYS A 91 9.21 13.57 -0.92
CA LYS A 91 8.53 14.88 -0.91
C LYS A 91 7.42 14.92 0.15
N VAL A 92 6.70 13.83 0.32
CA VAL A 92 5.71 13.68 1.40
C VAL A 92 6.39 13.86 2.76
N ARG A 93 7.52 13.19 2.97
CA ARG A 93 8.32 13.32 4.20
C ARG A 93 8.83 14.73 4.44
N ALA A 94 9.30 15.42 3.40
CA ALA A 94 9.74 16.81 3.52
C ALA A 94 8.58 17.72 3.95
N ARG A 95 7.40 17.55 3.35
CA ARG A 95 6.20 18.32 3.73
C ARG A 95 5.73 18.01 5.15
N LEU A 96 5.89 16.78 5.60
CA LEU A 96 5.59 16.43 6.98
C LEU A 96 6.49 17.19 7.97
N ARG A 97 7.79 17.33 7.67
CA ARG A 97 8.72 18.14 8.50
C ARG A 97 8.34 19.62 8.52
N GLU A 98 7.93 20.17 7.40
CA GLU A 98 7.41 21.55 7.35
C GLU A 98 6.15 21.70 8.24
N ALA A 99 5.24 20.73 8.18
CA ALA A 99 4.03 20.73 9.00
C ALA A 99 4.36 20.63 10.50
N GLU A 100 5.34 19.81 10.90
CA GLU A 100 5.84 19.75 12.29
C GLU A 100 6.34 21.12 12.79
N ALA A 101 7.15 21.78 11.96
CA ALA A 101 7.69 23.09 12.28
C ALA A 101 6.57 24.13 12.50
N LEU A 102 5.53 24.10 11.65
CA LEU A 102 4.37 24.96 11.77
C LEU A 102 3.48 24.62 12.97
N ALA A 103 3.33 23.35 13.28
CA ALA A 103 2.53 22.87 14.40
C ALA A 103 3.22 23.05 15.76
N GLY A 104 4.54 23.28 15.78
CA GLY A 104 5.34 23.38 16.99
C GLY A 104 5.39 22.08 17.82
N ARG A 105 5.11 20.93 17.19
CA ARG A 105 5.11 19.61 17.86
C ARG A 105 5.47 18.51 16.87
N PRO A 106 6.06 17.38 17.34
CA PRO A 106 6.35 16.23 16.49
C PRO A 106 5.09 15.66 15.83
N ILE A 107 5.22 15.24 14.57
CA ILE A 107 4.22 14.48 13.84
C ILE A 107 4.92 13.20 13.36
N LEU A 108 4.72 12.11 14.08
CA LEU A 108 5.38 10.85 13.77
C LEU A 108 4.64 10.10 12.66
N GLY A 109 5.42 9.58 11.73
CA GLY A 109 4.93 8.64 10.72
C GLY A 109 5.72 7.34 10.76
N TYR A 110 5.31 6.33 9.99
CA TYR A 110 6.03 5.06 9.89
C TYR A 110 7.48 5.24 9.44
N GLY A 111 7.79 6.30 8.70
CA GLY A 111 9.16 6.64 8.31
C GLY A 111 10.09 6.96 9.49
N ASP A 112 9.54 7.39 10.62
CA ASP A 112 10.30 7.75 11.83
C ASP A 112 10.53 6.55 12.76
N LEU A 113 9.77 5.47 12.57
CA LEU A 113 9.76 4.32 13.46
C LEU A 113 10.63 3.18 12.94
N THR A 114 11.07 2.31 13.83
CA THR A 114 11.63 1.01 13.43
C THR A 114 10.53 0.05 13.00
N ALA A 115 10.87 -1.02 12.29
CA ALA A 115 9.90 -2.05 11.93
C ALA A 115 9.33 -2.75 13.18
N GLU A 116 10.13 -2.86 14.23
CA GLU A 116 9.74 -3.41 15.53
C GLU A 116 8.70 -2.53 16.22
N ALA A 117 8.88 -1.21 16.19
CA ALA A 117 7.92 -0.26 16.75
C ALA A 117 6.58 -0.32 15.99
N VAL A 118 6.62 -0.34 14.66
CA VAL A 118 5.41 -0.51 13.85
C VAL A 118 4.72 -1.85 14.13
N ALA A 119 5.49 -2.94 14.25
CA ALA A 119 4.95 -4.26 14.58
C ALA A 119 4.21 -4.26 15.92
N ARG A 120 4.79 -3.62 16.96
CA ARG A 120 4.12 -3.47 18.28
C ARG A 120 2.82 -2.68 18.20
N LEU A 121 2.84 -1.55 17.50
CA LEU A 121 1.67 -0.68 17.37
C LEU A 121 0.51 -1.32 16.60
N THR A 122 0.81 -2.16 15.62
CA THR A 122 -0.19 -2.68 14.68
C THR A 122 -0.55 -4.14 14.91
N GLY A 123 0.21 -4.87 15.72
CA GLY A 123 0.07 -6.32 15.84
C GLY A 123 0.62 -7.11 14.64
N LEU A 124 1.23 -6.45 13.67
CA LEU A 124 1.84 -7.10 12.51
C LEU A 124 3.10 -7.87 12.90
N SER A 125 3.45 -8.90 12.12
CA SER A 125 4.79 -9.46 12.19
C SER A 125 5.84 -8.40 11.79
N ARG A 126 7.09 -8.56 12.27
CA ARG A 126 8.20 -7.66 11.90
C ARG A 126 8.39 -7.56 10.39
N GLU A 127 8.20 -8.67 9.68
CA GLU A 127 8.32 -8.69 8.22
C GLU A 127 7.16 -7.94 7.54
N ALA A 128 5.92 -8.11 8.01
CA ALA A 128 4.77 -7.37 7.52
C ALA A 128 4.93 -5.86 7.80
N ALA A 129 5.42 -5.49 8.99
CA ALA A 129 5.73 -4.11 9.33
C ALA A 129 6.80 -3.49 8.41
N ARG A 130 7.83 -4.25 8.01
CA ARG A 130 8.80 -3.79 6.99
C ARG A 130 8.13 -3.51 5.64
N ARG A 131 7.18 -4.36 5.23
CA ARG A 131 6.42 -4.14 4.00
C ARG A 131 5.52 -2.92 4.10
N ALA A 132 4.83 -2.73 5.21
CA ALA A 132 3.98 -1.56 5.47
C ALA A 132 4.77 -0.24 5.49
N LYS A 133 6.03 -0.28 5.92
CA LYS A 133 6.96 0.86 5.87
C LYS A 133 7.55 1.16 4.49
N ALA A 134 7.44 0.24 3.52
CA ALA A 134 8.03 0.40 2.19
C ALA A 134 7.18 1.32 1.28
N ARG A 135 6.81 2.48 1.80
CA ARG A 135 5.94 3.45 1.12
C ARG A 135 6.66 4.18 0.00
N GLU A 136 5.93 4.46 -1.05
CA GLU A 136 6.45 5.14 -2.24
C GLU A 136 5.74 6.49 -2.49
N TYR A 137 4.51 6.70 -1.94
CA TYR A 137 3.64 7.82 -2.29
C TYR A 137 2.93 8.51 -1.13
N ASP A 138 2.69 7.84 -0.02
CA ASP A 138 2.01 8.43 1.13
C ASP A 138 2.72 8.10 2.45
N GLU A 139 2.22 8.60 3.57
CA GLU A 139 2.74 8.33 4.91
C GLU A 139 1.62 7.93 5.86
N THR A 140 1.86 6.93 6.67
CA THR A 140 0.96 6.55 7.77
C THR A 140 1.39 7.26 9.04
N LEU A 141 0.52 8.12 9.56
CA LEU A 141 0.78 8.89 10.78
C LEU A 141 0.42 8.08 12.04
N VAL A 142 1.17 8.29 13.10
CA VAL A 142 0.90 7.76 14.45
C VAL A 142 0.17 8.84 15.24
N LEU A 143 -1.08 8.55 15.62
CA LEU A 143 -1.93 9.52 16.35
C LEU A 143 -1.64 9.59 17.84
N CYS A 144 -1.10 8.52 18.42
CA CYS A 144 -0.75 8.41 19.84
C CYS A 144 0.75 8.15 20.00
N PRO A 145 1.61 9.18 19.92
CA PRO A 145 3.06 9.02 20.02
C PRO A 145 3.53 8.35 21.32
N GLU A 146 2.77 8.50 22.42
CA GLU A 146 3.08 7.91 23.72
C GLU A 146 3.15 6.37 23.68
N GLU A 147 2.43 5.74 22.77
CA GLU A 147 2.46 4.28 22.57
C GLU A 147 3.75 3.78 21.90
N VAL A 148 4.55 4.71 21.36
CA VAL A 148 5.81 4.37 20.67
C VAL A 148 6.96 4.18 21.66
N GLU A 149 6.93 4.90 22.77
CA GLU A 149 8.00 4.94 23.78
C GLU A 149 7.89 3.82 24.83
N ALA A 150 6.76 3.13 24.88
CA ALA A 150 6.52 2.01 25.79
C ALA A 150 6.96 0.67 25.16
#